data_7ea6c9dc369aaaea0cb41d1e871c608a
#
_entry.id   7ea6c9dc369aaaea0cb41d1e871c608a
#
_cell.length_a   1.000
_cell.length_b   1.000
_cell.length_c   1.000
_cell.angle_alpha   90.00
_cell.angle_beta   90.00
_cell.angle_gamma   90.00
#
_symmetry.space_group_name_H-M   'P 1'
#
loop_
_entity.id
_entity.type
_entity.pdbx_description
1 polymer ?
#
loop_
_entity_poly.entity_id
_entity_poly.type
_entity_poly.pdbx_seq_one_letter_code
_entity_poly.pdbx_strand_id
1 'polypeptide(L)'
;DFTQFVDHILKTKDQDEVTLLINKLTTNYTFFMREVDHLEYFRNNIIPELVRRHQRDHILSIWSAGCSSGEEPYNLSMYLFDYLGSQASQWDTRILATDISAQALEKAHKGIYDLPDTIPADWKRKYFRPQPDGLYQVVPNIRNNVIFRTFNLMDRIQFRRKFDVIFCRNVMIYFDQPTKDALVQRFYDATVPGGYLLISYSENLGQNAPYRRLAPATFQKGR
;
A
#
# COMPACT_ATOMS: atom_id res chain seq x y z
N ASP A 1 21.14 -7.41 27.12
CA ASP A 1 21.05 -8.12 25.85
C ASP A 1 19.64 -7.95 25.24
N PHE A 2 19.41 -8.49 24.05
CA PHE A 2 18.12 -8.35 23.35
C PHE A 2 16.94 -8.95 24.12
N THR A 3 17.15 -10.11 24.74
CA THR A 3 16.11 -10.81 25.54
C THR A 3 15.69 -9.96 26.75
N GLN A 4 16.64 -9.40 27.47
CA GLN A 4 16.37 -8.52 28.61
C GLN A 4 15.62 -7.24 28.20
N PHE A 5 15.93 -6.69 27.03
CA PHE A 5 15.23 -5.53 26.48
C PHE A 5 13.79 -5.88 26.10
N VAL A 6 13.56 -7.01 25.45
CA VAL A 6 12.19 -7.49 25.12
C VAL A 6 11.39 -7.75 26.40
N ASP A 7 11.98 -8.42 27.39
CA ASP A 7 11.35 -8.67 28.69
C ASP A 7 11.00 -7.38 29.42
N HIS A 8 11.85 -6.37 29.32
CA HIS A 8 11.59 -5.03 29.88
C HIS A 8 10.36 -4.40 29.21
N ILE A 9 10.33 -4.34 27.88
CA ILE A 9 9.20 -3.80 27.11
C ILE A 9 7.88 -4.53 27.43
N LEU A 10 7.91 -5.87 27.52
CA LEU A 10 6.73 -6.66 27.85
C LEU A 10 6.17 -6.34 29.26
N LYS A 11 7.06 -5.95 30.20
CA LYS A 11 6.68 -5.58 31.57
C LYS A 11 6.21 -4.13 31.68
N THR A 12 6.93 -3.20 31.07
CA THR A 12 6.63 -1.75 31.17
C THR A 12 5.51 -1.33 30.25
N LYS A 13 5.37 -1.99 29.07
CA LYS A 13 4.47 -1.61 27.98
C LYS A 13 4.64 -0.14 27.57
N ASP A 14 5.86 0.36 27.70
CA ASP A 14 6.21 1.71 27.29
C ASP A 14 6.06 1.84 25.76
N GLN A 15 5.21 2.77 25.33
CA GLN A 15 4.85 2.94 23.93
C GLN A 15 6.03 3.44 23.08
N ASP A 16 6.91 4.24 23.64
CA ASP A 16 8.08 4.76 22.91
C ASP A 16 9.11 3.65 22.69
N GLU A 17 9.34 2.80 23.71
CA GLU A 17 10.20 1.63 23.59
C GLU A 17 9.65 0.58 22.62
N VAL A 18 8.34 0.33 22.67
CA VAL A 18 7.64 -0.55 21.69
C VAL A 18 7.81 -0.01 20.27
N THR A 19 7.61 1.28 20.08
CA THR A 19 7.77 1.94 18.78
C THR A 19 9.22 1.83 18.29
N LEU A 20 10.20 2.05 19.16
CA LEU A 20 11.62 1.90 18.83
C LEU A 20 11.94 0.46 18.40
N LEU A 21 11.44 -0.53 19.13
CA LEU A 21 11.62 -1.94 18.80
C LEU A 21 11.03 -2.27 17.43
N ILE A 22 9.79 -1.86 17.17
CA ILE A 22 9.12 -2.06 15.89
C ILE A 22 9.94 -1.45 14.75
N ASN A 23 10.37 -0.19 14.88
CA ASN A 23 11.16 0.48 13.85
C ASN A 23 12.50 -0.22 13.56
N LYS A 24 13.11 -0.89 14.57
CA LYS A 24 14.36 -1.63 14.40
C LYS A 24 14.16 -3.04 13.82
N LEU A 25 13.03 -3.67 14.08
CA LEU A 25 12.73 -5.02 13.60
C LEU A 25 12.09 -5.03 12.21
N THR A 26 11.42 -3.94 11.81
CA THR A 26 10.77 -3.87 10.51
C THR A 26 11.77 -3.63 9.38
N THR A 27 11.66 -4.40 8.31
CA THR A 27 12.42 -4.20 7.08
C THR A 27 11.60 -3.30 6.16
N ASN A 28 11.94 -2.01 6.10
CA ASN A 28 11.20 -1.00 5.33
C ASN A 28 11.77 -0.78 3.92
N TYR A 29 12.27 -1.86 3.27
CA TYR A 29 12.84 -1.75 1.93
C TYR A 29 11.75 -1.67 0.87
N THR A 30 11.63 -0.51 0.24
CA THR A 30 10.71 -0.24 -0.86
C THR A 30 11.32 0.79 -1.81
N PHE A 31 10.82 0.86 -3.03
CA PHE A 31 11.25 1.82 -4.05
C PHE A 31 10.14 2.04 -5.08
N PHE A 32 10.22 3.17 -5.80
CA PHE A 32 9.29 3.47 -6.87
C PHE A 32 9.38 2.45 -8.01
N MET A 33 8.25 2.11 -8.60
CA MET A 33 8.11 1.16 -9.72
C MET A 33 8.49 -0.29 -9.36
N ARG A 34 8.48 -0.65 -8.05
CA ARG A 34 8.71 -2.03 -7.62
C ARG A 34 7.64 -2.96 -8.20
N GLU A 35 8.10 -4.07 -8.87
CA GLU A 35 7.21 -5.01 -9.55
C GLU A 35 6.27 -4.28 -10.54
N VAL A 36 6.85 -3.56 -11.48
CA VAL A 36 6.15 -2.69 -12.43
C VAL A 36 5.00 -3.38 -13.17
N ASP A 37 5.13 -4.68 -13.46
CA ASP A 37 4.07 -5.47 -14.12
C ASP A 37 2.76 -5.48 -13.32
N HIS A 38 2.81 -5.43 -11.98
CA HIS A 38 1.62 -5.26 -11.14
C HIS A 38 0.97 -3.88 -11.33
N LEU A 39 1.79 -2.84 -11.42
CA LEU A 39 1.31 -1.47 -11.63
C LEU A 39 0.70 -1.33 -13.03
N GLU A 40 1.31 -1.94 -14.03
CA GLU A 40 0.75 -2.00 -15.39
C GLU A 40 -0.53 -2.83 -15.45
N TYR A 41 -0.60 -3.96 -14.73
CA TYR A 41 -1.85 -4.72 -14.62
C TYR A 41 -2.96 -3.90 -13.94
N PHE A 42 -2.62 -3.18 -12.88
CA PHE A 42 -3.53 -2.26 -12.20
C PHE A 42 -4.06 -1.19 -13.17
N ARG A 43 -3.16 -0.53 -13.92
CA ARG A 43 -3.51 0.48 -14.92
C ARG A 43 -4.41 -0.05 -16.03
N ASN A 44 -4.01 -1.19 -16.61
CA ASN A 44 -4.59 -1.65 -17.88
C ASN A 44 -5.84 -2.52 -17.70
N ASN A 45 -6.02 -3.13 -16.52
CA ASN A 45 -7.11 -4.08 -16.26
C ASN A 45 -8.02 -3.64 -15.11
N ILE A 46 -7.43 -3.22 -13.97
CA ILE A 46 -8.21 -2.95 -12.76
C ILE A 46 -8.83 -1.55 -12.81
N ILE A 47 -8.06 -0.49 -13.06
CA ILE A 47 -8.58 0.88 -13.11
C ILE A 47 -9.75 1.03 -14.09
N PRO A 48 -9.69 0.53 -15.36
CA PRO A 48 -10.80 0.62 -16.29
C PRO A 48 -12.08 -0.04 -15.79
N GLU A 49 -11.95 -1.22 -15.13
CA GLU A 49 -13.10 -1.90 -14.54
C GLU A 49 -13.69 -1.10 -13.38
N LEU A 50 -12.86 -0.57 -12.49
CA LEU A 50 -13.31 0.22 -11.35
C LEU A 50 -13.99 1.51 -11.80
N VAL A 51 -13.41 2.24 -12.76
CA VAL A 51 -13.98 3.45 -13.31
C VAL A 51 -15.36 3.17 -13.91
N ARG A 52 -15.50 2.07 -14.66
CA ARG A 52 -16.80 1.65 -15.20
C ARG A 52 -17.80 1.30 -14.08
N ARG A 53 -17.37 0.64 -13.02
CA ARG A 53 -18.21 0.24 -11.88
C ARG A 53 -18.71 1.43 -11.09
N HIS A 54 -17.86 2.44 -10.92
CA HIS A 54 -18.10 3.62 -10.10
C HIS A 54 -18.49 4.89 -10.88
N GLN A 55 -19.01 4.75 -12.09
CA GLN A 55 -19.46 5.89 -12.92
C GLN A 55 -20.52 6.77 -12.27
N ARG A 56 -21.23 6.28 -11.25
CA ARG A 56 -22.31 7.02 -10.58
C ARG A 56 -21.85 7.78 -9.35
N ASP A 57 -20.93 7.18 -8.57
CA ASP A 57 -20.46 7.75 -7.30
C ASP A 57 -19.07 8.38 -7.39
N HIS A 58 -18.29 8.03 -8.40
CA HIS A 58 -16.94 8.52 -8.65
C HIS A 58 -15.98 8.28 -7.46
N ILE A 59 -16.15 7.17 -6.72
CA ILE A 59 -15.32 6.86 -5.55
C ILE A 59 -14.59 5.55 -5.76
N LEU A 60 -13.25 5.59 -5.72
CA LEU A 60 -12.40 4.41 -5.71
C LEU A 60 -11.81 4.20 -4.32
N SER A 61 -12.04 3.05 -3.73
CA SER A 61 -11.58 2.72 -2.38
C SER A 61 -10.36 1.79 -2.47
N ILE A 62 -9.17 2.33 -2.25
CA ILE A 62 -7.89 1.61 -2.41
C ILE A 62 -7.12 1.65 -1.11
N TRP A 63 -6.52 0.51 -0.73
CA TRP A 63 -5.69 0.37 0.45
C TRP A 63 -4.32 -0.20 0.08
N SER A 64 -3.25 0.51 0.43
CA SER A 64 -1.87 0.03 0.45
C SER A 64 -1.53 -0.40 1.88
N ALA A 65 -1.53 -1.70 2.14
CA ALA A 65 -1.37 -2.32 3.45
C ALA A 65 0.09 -2.77 3.63
N GLY A 66 0.83 -2.13 4.53
CA GLY A 66 2.28 -2.25 4.66
C GLY A 66 2.99 -1.36 3.65
N CYS A 67 2.66 -0.06 3.65
CA CYS A 67 3.12 0.89 2.64
C CYS A 67 4.56 1.37 2.83
N SER A 68 5.21 1.00 3.94
CA SER A 68 6.57 1.44 4.28
C SER A 68 6.75 2.95 4.13
N SER A 69 7.78 3.41 3.46
CA SER A 69 8.07 4.83 3.23
C SER A 69 7.26 5.50 2.11
N GLY A 70 6.19 4.87 1.61
CA GLY A 70 5.15 5.52 0.82
C GLY A 70 5.31 5.47 -0.71
N GLU A 71 6.36 4.87 -1.24
CA GLU A 71 6.61 4.79 -2.68
C GLU A 71 5.48 4.05 -3.43
N GLU A 72 4.94 2.96 -2.86
CA GLU A 72 3.82 2.21 -3.45
C GLU A 72 2.55 3.07 -3.56
N PRO A 73 1.97 3.62 -2.49
CA PRO A 73 0.73 4.38 -2.61
C PRO A 73 0.90 5.64 -3.47
N TYR A 74 2.08 6.24 -3.53
CA TYR A 74 2.34 7.33 -4.46
C TYR A 74 2.36 6.85 -5.91
N ASN A 75 2.95 5.70 -6.23
CA ASN A 75 2.85 5.10 -7.55
C ASN A 75 1.39 4.85 -7.95
N LEU A 76 0.60 4.24 -7.06
CA LEU A 76 -0.82 3.99 -7.31
C LEU A 76 -1.58 5.29 -7.60
N SER A 77 -1.31 6.34 -6.83
CA SER A 77 -1.89 7.66 -7.04
C SER A 77 -1.50 8.24 -8.40
N MET A 78 -0.22 8.15 -8.78
CA MET A 78 0.26 8.61 -10.10
C MET A 78 -0.43 7.87 -11.23
N TYR A 79 -0.59 6.55 -11.16
CA TYR A 79 -1.30 5.75 -12.16
C TYR A 79 -2.78 6.15 -12.29
N LEU A 80 -3.45 6.43 -11.17
CA LEU A 80 -4.83 6.90 -11.17
C LEU A 80 -4.95 8.28 -11.85
N PHE A 81 -4.09 9.21 -11.49
CA PHE A 81 -4.09 10.55 -12.10
C PHE A 81 -3.71 10.52 -13.58
N ASP A 82 -2.79 9.63 -13.97
CA ASP A 82 -2.43 9.46 -15.37
C ASP A 82 -3.57 8.87 -16.20
N TYR A 83 -4.29 7.89 -15.66
CA TYR A 83 -5.42 7.26 -16.31
C TYR A 83 -6.63 8.20 -16.42
N LEU A 84 -6.98 8.90 -15.36
CA LEU A 84 -8.14 9.80 -15.31
C LEU A 84 -7.89 11.14 -16.03
N GLY A 85 -6.63 11.55 -16.15
CA GLY A 85 -6.25 12.79 -16.83
C GLY A 85 -7.00 14.02 -16.29
N SER A 86 -7.67 14.76 -17.16
CA SER A 86 -8.46 15.96 -16.79
C SER A 86 -9.69 15.66 -15.91
N GLN A 87 -10.14 14.42 -15.87
CA GLN A 87 -11.28 14.00 -15.04
C GLN A 87 -10.90 13.67 -13.60
N ALA A 88 -9.61 13.62 -13.25
CA ALA A 88 -9.14 13.21 -11.92
C ALA A 88 -9.78 14.05 -10.78
N SER A 89 -10.04 15.32 -11.00
CA SER A 89 -10.68 16.19 -10.01
C SER A 89 -12.16 15.87 -9.72
N GLN A 90 -12.80 15.07 -10.57
CA GLN A 90 -14.20 14.65 -10.41
C GLN A 90 -14.31 13.33 -9.61
N TRP A 91 -13.18 12.69 -9.29
CA TRP A 91 -13.11 11.41 -8.63
C TRP A 91 -12.50 11.53 -7.23
N ASP A 92 -13.08 10.84 -6.27
CA ASP A 92 -12.43 10.56 -4.99
C ASP A 92 -11.56 9.29 -5.14
N THR A 93 -10.27 9.50 -5.35
CA THR A 93 -9.29 8.43 -5.56
C THR A 93 -8.32 8.32 -4.39
N ARG A 94 -8.68 8.90 -3.23
CA ARG A 94 -7.79 8.89 -2.05
C ARG A 94 -7.47 7.47 -1.62
N ILE A 95 -6.17 7.22 -1.49
CA ILE A 95 -5.61 5.93 -1.10
C ILE A 95 -5.38 5.92 0.40
N LEU A 96 -5.93 4.94 1.11
CA LEU A 96 -5.49 4.64 2.47
C LEU A 96 -4.16 3.91 2.39
N ALA A 97 -3.16 4.40 3.08
CA ALA A 97 -1.84 3.79 3.17
C ALA A 97 -1.48 3.56 4.63
N THR A 98 -1.18 2.34 4.99
CA THR A 98 -0.92 1.99 6.39
C THR A 98 0.38 1.22 6.56
N ASP A 99 1.06 1.49 7.65
CA ASP A 99 2.24 0.74 8.08
C ASP A 99 2.29 0.70 9.62
N ILE A 100 3.03 -0.24 10.17
CA ILE A 100 3.28 -0.32 11.61
C ILE A 100 4.45 0.58 12.04
N SER A 101 5.39 0.87 11.12
CA SER A 101 6.57 1.71 11.37
C SER A 101 6.23 3.20 11.30
N ALA A 102 6.22 3.86 12.45
CA ALA A 102 6.03 5.31 12.52
C ALA A 102 7.14 6.07 11.78
N GLN A 103 8.38 5.58 11.83
CA GLN A 103 9.52 6.18 11.13
C GLN A 103 9.36 6.11 9.60
N ALA A 104 8.87 4.97 9.09
CA ALA A 104 8.59 4.83 7.67
C ALA A 104 7.48 5.79 7.22
N LEU A 105 6.41 5.89 8.02
CA LEU A 105 5.30 6.81 7.74
C LEU A 105 5.73 8.28 7.80
N GLU A 106 6.66 8.65 8.67
CA GLU A 106 7.21 10.01 8.71
C GLU A 106 7.91 10.35 7.38
N LYS A 107 8.73 9.44 6.85
CA LYS A 107 9.35 9.59 5.52
C LYS A 107 8.28 9.69 4.42
N ALA A 108 7.27 8.82 4.48
CA ALA A 108 6.15 8.84 3.56
C ALA A 108 5.41 10.19 3.56
N HIS A 109 5.13 10.75 4.73
CA HIS A 109 4.48 12.06 4.84
C HIS A 109 5.31 13.20 4.25
N LYS A 110 6.63 13.19 4.41
CA LYS A 110 7.53 14.18 3.80
C LYS A 110 7.48 14.08 2.28
N GLY A 111 7.37 12.87 1.75
CA GLY A 111 7.30 12.60 0.31
C GLY A 111 8.56 13.04 -0.44
N ILE A 112 9.73 12.97 0.21
CA ILE A 112 11.03 13.37 -0.35
C ILE A 112 11.90 12.12 -0.49
N TYR A 113 12.43 11.91 -1.70
CA TYR A 113 13.14 10.68 -2.06
C TYR A 113 14.35 10.96 -2.95
N ASP A 114 15.31 10.07 -2.85
CA ASP A 114 16.24 9.81 -3.95
C ASP A 114 15.51 8.92 -4.97
N LEU A 115 15.48 9.34 -6.23
CA LEU A 115 14.70 8.66 -7.25
C LEU A 115 15.56 7.70 -8.06
N PRO A 116 15.11 6.43 -8.21
CA PRO A 116 15.81 5.49 -9.08
C PRO A 116 15.66 5.89 -10.56
N ASP A 117 16.66 5.50 -11.36
CA ASP A 117 16.68 5.73 -12.80
C ASP A 117 15.54 5.02 -13.55
N THR A 118 14.87 4.07 -12.89
CA THR A 118 13.73 3.34 -13.45
C THR A 118 12.47 4.19 -13.61
N ILE A 119 12.40 5.38 -12.99
CA ILE A 119 11.27 6.28 -13.18
C ILE A 119 11.38 6.95 -14.56
N PRO A 120 10.34 6.83 -15.42
CA PRO A 120 10.31 7.49 -16.72
C PRO A 120 10.54 9.01 -16.60
N ALA A 121 11.32 9.59 -17.51
CA ALA A 121 11.71 10.99 -17.44
C ALA A 121 10.51 11.97 -17.50
N ASP A 122 9.44 11.62 -18.23
CA ASP A 122 8.19 12.38 -18.27
C ASP A 122 7.45 12.31 -16.93
N TRP A 123 7.41 11.14 -16.29
CA TRP A 123 6.86 10.97 -14.94
C TRP A 123 7.65 11.74 -13.90
N LYS A 124 8.99 11.72 -13.99
CA LYS A 124 9.85 12.49 -13.10
C LYS A 124 9.53 13.98 -13.19
N ARG A 125 9.37 14.53 -14.39
CA ARG A 125 8.96 15.93 -14.61
C ARG A 125 7.53 16.23 -14.13
N LYS A 126 6.60 15.29 -14.33
CA LYS A 126 5.18 15.47 -14.03
C LYS A 126 4.89 15.40 -12.54
N TYR A 127 5.46 14.42 -11.85
CA TYR A 127 5.07 14.03 -10.49
C TYR A 127 6.07 14.40 -9.40
N PHE A 128 7.23 14.93 -9.76
CA PHE A 128 8.25 15.27 -8.78
C PHE A 128 8.79 16.70 -8.99
N ARG A 129 9.28 17.28 -7.90
CA ARG A 129 9.94 18.59 -7.89
C ARG A 129 11.33 18.41 -7.28
N PRO A 130 12.40 18.91 -7.94
CA PRO A 130 13.75 18.82 -7.39
C PRO A 130 13.86 19.62 -6.10
N GLN A 131 14.67 19.09 -5.19
CA GLN A 131 15.04 19.71 -3.91
C GLN A 131 16.53 20.07 -3.92
N PRO A 132 17.01 20.96 -3.02
CA PRO A 132 18.39 21.44 -3.01
C PRO A 132 19.45 20.33 -2.95
N ASP A 133 19.19 19.25 -2.21
CA ASP A 133 20.17 18.18 -1.96
C ASP A 133 20.16 17.06 -3.03
N GLY A 134 19.66 17.35 -4.23
CA GLY A 134 19.53 16.37 -5.30
C GLY A 134 18.39 15.38 -5.10
N LEU A 135 17.63 15.52 -4.03
CA LEU A 135 16.41 14.75 -3.77
C LEU A 135 15.22 15.30 -4.57
N TYR A 136 14.14 14.58 -4.54
CA TYR A 136 12.91 14.95 -5.24
C TYR A 136 11.71 14.82 -4.32
N GLN A 137 10.82 15.82 -4.33
CA GLN A 137 9.57 15.76 -3.61
C GLN A 137 8.40 15.44 -4.54
N VAL A 138 7.56 14.52 -4.13
CA VAL A 138 6.29 14.22 -4.81
C VAL A 138 5.41 15.47 -4.84
N VAL A 139 4.76 15.76 -5.97
CA VAL A 139 3.91 16.95 -6.12
C VAL A 139 2.70 16.95 -5.17
N PRO A 140 2.20 18.13 -4.76
CA PRO A 140 1.16 18.23 -3.73
C PRO A 140 -0.13 17.47 -4.05
N ASN A 141 -0.60 17.47 -5.29
CA ASN A 141 -1.82 16.78 -5.70
C ASN A 141 -1.72 15.26 -5.51
N ILE A 142 -0.55 14.66 -5.74
CA ILE A 142 -0.31 13.24 -5.49
C ILE A 142 -0.16 12.98 -3.99
N ARG A 143 0.58 13.82 -3.26
CA ARG A 143 0.74 13.66 -1.80
C ARG A 143 -0.59 13.76 -1.06
N ASN A 144 -1.42 14.74 -1.40
CA ASN A 144 -2.72 14.96 -0.76
C ASN A 144 -3.75 13.86 -1.08
N ASN A 145 -3.47 13.05 -2.11
CA ASN A 145 -4.31 11.91 -2.48
C ASN A 145 -4.00 10.64 -1.67
N VAL A 146 -3.00 10.67 -0.78
CA VAL A 146 -2.64 9.53 0.07
C VAL A 146 -2.86 9.88 1.53
N ILE A 147 -3.59 9.01 2.24
CA ILE A 147 -3.90 9.14 3.66
C ILE A 147 -3.08 8.12 4.42
N PHE A 148 -2.01 8.56 5.06
CA PHE A 148 -1.15 7.69 5.87
C PHE A 148 -1.71 7.51 7.28
N ARG A 149 -1.69 6.25 7.79
CA ARG A 149 -2.10 5.89 9.15
C ARG A 149 -1.22 4.76 9.69
N THR A 150 -0.90 4.82 10.97
CA THR A 150 -0.34 3.67 11.67
C THR A 150 -1.42 2.60 11.82
N PHE A 151 -1.09 1.37 11.43
CA PHE A 151 -2.01 0.24 11.58
C PHE A 151 -1.22 -1.07 11.65
N ASN A 152 -1.54 -1.89 12.66
CA ASN A 152 -1.01 -3.24 12.75
C ASN A 152 -1.95 -4.21 12.01
N LEU A 153 -1.42 -4.91 11.00
CA LEU A 153 -2.20 -5.89 10.22
C LEU A 153 -2.70 -7.08 11.06
N MET A 154 -2.20 -7.25 12.28
CA MET A 154 -2.71 -8.25 13.22
C MET A 154 -4.01 -7.81 13.91
N ASP A 155 -4.30 -6.51 13.91
CA ASP A 155 -5.52 -5.98 14.48
C ASP A 155 -6.74 -6.25 13.60
N ARG A 156 -7.93 -6.06 14.18
CA ARG A 156 -9.19 -6.16 13.42
C ARG A 156 -9.30 -5.02 12.41
N ILE A 157 -9.62 -5.36 11.16
CA ILE A 157 -9.87 -4.38 10.11
C ILE A 157 -11.30 -3.84 10.29
N GLN A 158 -11.40 -2.61 10.83
CA GLN A 158 -12.68 -1.94 11.12
C GLN A 158 -12.77 -0.58 10.41
N PHE A 159 -12.42 -0.56 9.12
CA PHE A 159 -12.57 0.66 8.33
C PHE A 159 -14.03 0.86 7.91
N ARG A 160 -14.43 2.13 7.82
CA ARG A 160 -15.82 2.51 7.52
C ARG A 160 -16.31 1.99 6.16
N ARG A 161 -15.42 1.85 5.19
CA ARG A 161 -15.73 1.35 3.84
C ARG A 161 -14.92 0.11 3.54
N LYS A 162 -15.48 -0.78 2.74
CA LYS A 162 -14.73 -1.87 2.11
C LYS A 162 -13.93 -1.34 0.93
N PHE A 163 -12.93 -2.09 0.51
CA PHE A 163 -12.00 -1.68 -0.53
C PHE A 163 -12.31 -2.36 -1.87
N ASP A 164 -12.18 -1.61 -2.94
CA ASP A 164 -12.17 -2.13 -4.31
C ASP A 164 -10.87 -2.87 -4.60
N VAL A 165 -9.75 -2.35 -4.06
CA VAL A 165 -8.44 -2.95 -4.22
C VAL A 165 -7.65 -2.84 -2.91
N ILE A 166 -7.03 -3.95 -2.52
CA ILE A 166 -6.03 -4.01 -1.46
C ILE A 166 -4.71 -4.42 -2.07
N PHE A 167 -3.66 -3.62 -1.86
CA PHE A 167 -2.28 -3.99 -2.10
C PHE A 167 -1.65 -4.39 -0.77
N CYS A 168 -1.13 -5.62 -0.66
CA CYS A 168 -0.34 -6.09 0.47
C CYS A 168 0.86 -6.84 -0.07
N ARG A 169 1.91 -6.10 -0.46
CA ARG A 169 3.05 -6.63 -1.19
C ARG A 169 4.31 -6.63 -0.33
N ASN A 170 5.02 -7.76 -0.31
CA ASN A 170 6.27 -7.94 0.43
C ASN A 170 6.12 -7.77 1.96
N VAL A 171 4.97 -8.09 2.51
CA VAL A 171 4.65 -8.00 3.93
C VAL A 171 4.45 -9.38 4.53
N MET A 172 3.66 -10.23 3.87
CA MET A 172 3.32 -11.56 4.37
C MET A 172 4.49 -12.55 4.34
N ILE A 173 5.60 -12.20 3.68
CA ILE A 173 6.84 -13.00 3.70
C ILE A 173 7.38 -13.21 5.13
N TYR A 174 7.03 -12.34 6.05
CA TYR A 174 7.47 -12.38 7.45
C TYR A 174 6.55 -13.20 8.37
N PHE A 175 5.41 -13.68 7.87
CA PHE A 175 4.39 -14.36 8.67
C PHE A 175 4.41 -15.86 8.44
N ASP A 176 4.09 -16.63 9.48
CA ASP A 176 3.78 -18.04 9.34
C ASP A 176 2.46 -18.29 8.60
N GLN A 177 2.22 -19.51 8.17
CA GLN A 177 1.05 -19.82 7.36
C GLN A 177 -0.29 -19.56 8.07
N PRO A 178 -0.49 -19.92 9.35
CA PRO A 178 -1.72 -19.61 10.06
C PRO A 178 -2.01 -18.11 10.14
N THR A 179 -0.99 -17.28 10.37
CA THR A 179 -1.10 -15.82 10.40
C THR A 179 -1.46 -15.26 9.03
N LYS A 180 -0.84 -15.78 7.95
CA LYS A 180 -1.19 -15.42 6.57
C LYS A 180 -2.64 -15.72 6.27
N ASP A 181 -3.09 -16.93 6.56
CA ASP A 181 -4.47 -17.36 6.28
C ASP A 181 -5.49 -16.49 7.02
N ALA A 182 -5.23 -16.18 8.28
CA ALA A 182 -6.06 -15.27 9.07
C ALA A 182 -6.07 -13.84 8.50
N LEU A 183 -4.93 -13.32 8.03
CA LEU A 183 -4.84 -12.00 7.42
C LEU A 183 -5.57 -11.98 6.07
N VAL A 184 -5.39 -12.99 5.24
CA VAL A 184 -6.07 -13.13 3.94
C VAL A 184 -7.58 -13.17 4.12
N GLN A 185 -8.08 -13.86 5.15
CA GLN A 185 -9.51 -13.87 5.48
C GLN A 185 -9.99 -12.47 5.89
N ARG A 186 -9.24 -11.73 6.72
CA ARG A 186 -9.58 -10.35 7.07
C ARG A 186 -9.59 -9.42 5.85
N PHE A 187 -8.65 -9.57 4.93
CA PHE A 187 -8.67 -8.83 3.66
C PHE A 187 -9.89 -9.18 2.81
N TYR A 188 -10.25 -10.47 2.75
CA TYR A 188 -11.45 -10.90 2.04
C TYR A 188 -12.70 -10.23 2.59
N ASP A 189 -12.84 -10.17 3.90
CA ASP A 189 -14.00 -9.53 4.56
C ASP A 189 -14.02 -8.01 4.34
N ALA A 190 -12.84 -7.39 4.25
CA ALA A 190 -12.67 -5.95 3.98
C ALA A 190 -12.78 -5.58 2.49
N THR A 191 -12.80 -6.55 1.57
CA THR A 191 -12.90 -6.34 0.13
C THR A 191 -14.37 -6.38 -0.33
N VAL A 192 -14.76 -5.50 -1.25
CA VAL A 192 -16.09 -5.55 -1.89
C VAL A 192 -16.24 -6.80 -2.77
N PRO A 193 -17.46 -7.29 -3.05
CA PRO A 193 -17.66 -8.32 -4.08
C PRO A 193 -17.06 -7.88 -5.44
N GLY A 194 -16.28 -8.75 -6.06
CA GLY A 194 -15.54 -8.45 -7.29
C GLY A 194 -14.32 -7.54 -7.10
N GLY A 195 -13.96 -7.17 -5.88
CA GLY A 195 -12.75 -6.40 -5.58
C GLY A 195 -11.48 -7.26 -5.63
N TYR A 196 -10.32 -6.62 -5.50
CA TYR A 196 -9.02 -7.21 -5.80
C TYR A 196 -8.10 -7.24 -4.58
N LEU A 197 -7.25 -8.27 -4.52
CA LEU A 197 -6.09 -8.35 -3.66
C LEU A 197 -4.84 -8.59 -4.52
N LEU A 198 -3.84 -7.72 -4.39
CA LEU A 198 -2.52 -7.87 -5.01
C LEU A 198 -1.48 -8.08 -3.92
N ILE A 199 -0.69 -9.14 -4.09
CA ILE A 199 0.43 -9.49 -3.21
C ILE A 199 1.74 -9.45 -4.01
N SER A 200 2.89 -9.71 -3.38
CA SER A 200 4.16 -9.78 -4.13
C SER A 200 4.28 -11.08 -4.93
N TYR A 201 5.12 -11.09 -5.97
CA TYR A 201 5.49 -12.30 -6.73
C TYR A 201 6.20 -13.35 -5.88
N SER A 202 6.86 -12.94 -4.80
CA SER A 202 7.50 -13.85 -3.83
C SER A 202 6.54 -14.46 -2.81
N GLU A 203 5.26 -14.05 -2.86
CA GLU A 203 4.22 -14.48 -1.93
C GLU A 203 3.19 -15.35 -2.64
N ASN A 204 2.49 -16.16 -1.87
CA ASN A 204 1.32 -16.87 -2.36
C ASN A 204 0.23 -16.91 -1.29
N LEU A 205 -1.00 -17.07 -1.72
CA LEU A 205 -2.11 -17.38 -0.84
C LEU A 205 -2.16 -18.91 -0.63
N GLY A 206 -2.55 -19.34 0.54
CA GLY A 206 -2.77 -20.76 0.85
C GLY A 206 -3.80 -21.40 -0.10
N GLN A 207 -3.77 -22.74 -0.22
CA GLN A 207 -4.65 -23.49 -1.13
C GLN A 207 -6.15 -23.24 -0.88
N ASN A 208 -6.52 -22.88 0.34
CA ASN A 208 -7.90 -22.64 0.75
C ASN A 208 -8.27 -21.13 0.73
N ALA A 209 -7.45 -20.29 0.13
CA ALA A 209 -7.75 -18.85 0.08
C ALA A 209 -9.07 -18.60 -0.66
N PRO A 210 -9.96 -17.74 -0.12
CA PRO A 210 -11.29 -17.53 -0.67
C PRO A 210 -11.30 -16.69 -1.96
N TYR A 211 -10.15 -16.34 -2.48
CA TYR A 211 -9.98 -15.54 -3.68
C TYR A 211 -9.75 -16.41 -4.93
N ARG A 212 -10.25 -15.94 -6.07
CA ARG A 212 -9.92 -16.50 -7.38
C ARG A 212 -8.66 -15.81 -7.94
N ARG A 213 -7.67 -16.58 -8.34
CA ARG A 213 -6.48 -16.05 -9.03
C ARG A 213 -6.83 -15.62 -10.45
N LEU A 214 -6.44 -14.41 -10.83
CA LEU A 214 -6.63 -13.85 -12.18
C LEU A 214 -5.33 -13.79 -13.00
N ALA A 215 -4.22 -13.42 -12.33
CA ALA A 215 -2.90 -13.27 -12.90
C ALA A 215 -1.85 -13.64 -11.82
N PRO A 216 -0.55 -13.65 -12.13
CA PRO A 216 0.48 -13.81 -11.12
C PRO A 216 0.25 -12.81 -9.98
N ALA A 217 0.22 -13.31 -8.73
CA ALA A 217 0.05 -12.53 -7.49
C ALA A 217 -1.16 -11.55 -7.47
N THR A 218 -2.13 -11.75 -8.37
CA THR A 218 -3.35 -10.93 -8.48
C THR A 218 -4.59 -11.80 -8.31
N PHE A 219 -5.44 -11.42 -7.38
CA PHE A 219 -6.58 -12.20 -6.93
C PHE A 219 -7.85 -11.35 -6.89
N GLN A 220 -9.00 -11.99 -7.09
CA GLN A 220 -10.31 -11.34 -7.08
C GLN A 220 -11.27 -12.06 -6.14
N LYS A 221 -12.00 -11.29 -5.34
CA LYS A 221 -13.15 -11.79 -4.58
C LYS A 221 -14.30 -12.13 -5.52
N GLY A 222 -15.00 -13.22 -5.28
CA GLY A 222 -16.23 -13.56 -6.01
C GLY A 222 -17.26 -12.41 -5.98
N ARG A 223 -18.07 -12.34 -7.03
CA ARG A 223 -19.19 -11.37 -7.14
C ARG A 223 -20.35 -11.79 -6.28
#